data_fb58c1f3236b5a8bcaca1aa3e55c8830
#
_entry.id   fb58c1f3236b5a8bcaca1aa3e55c8830
#
_cell.length_a   1.000
_cell.length_b   1.000
_cell.length_c   1.000
_cell.angle_alpha   90.00
_cell.angle_beta   90.00
_cell.angle_gamma   90.00
#
_symmetry.space_group_name_H-M   'P 1'
#
loop_
_entity.id
_entity.type
_entity.pdbx_description
1 polymer ?
#
loop_
_entity_poly.entity_id
_entity_poly.type
_entity_poly.pdbx_seq_one_letter_code
_entity_poly.pdbx_strand_id
1 'polypeptide(L)'
;IVPILQDFSPNDVHHIINHSESVFLFVSDRIWDTLEEEMIEDVRGVFSLSDFRCLHQRDGESIQKLLKGMDEKMAEKYPDGFGKDDIEYAELDNDKVVLLNYTSGTTGFSKGVMLTGNNLAGNVMYGIELGVLYRGERELCFLPLAHAYSCAFNFLVPMAVGAHVYLLGKVPSPKILLKAFEEVKPNLILTVPLILEKIYKKMILPQLSKTTMKVALNIPLLDSRIYAQIRKKLVDAFGGRFREVIVGGAAMNEEVTNFLYKIKFPFTIGYGMTECGPLISYDHNDEYVPGSCGQILKGIMKV
;
A
#
# COMPACT_ATOMS: atom_id res chain seq x y z
N ILE A 1 3.78 -12.97 10.54
CA ILE A 1 2.69 -11.95 10.52
C ILE A 1 1.70 -12.31 9.43
N VAL A 2 0.39 -12.13 9.71
CA VAL A 2 -0.70 -12.40 8.76
C VAL A 2 -1.55 -11.12 8.64
N PRO A 3 -1.29 -10.25 7.67
CA PRO A 3 -2.11 -9.06 7.45
C PRO A 3 -3.41 -9.44 6.76
N ILE A 4 -4.53 -9.00 7.33
CA ILE A 4 -5.87 -9.27 6.81
C ILE A 4 -6.48 -7.98 6.29
N LEU A 5 -7.07 -8.03 5.09
CA LEU A 5 -7.76 -6.87 4.51
C LEU A 5 -9.04 -6.56 5.28
N GLN A 6 -9.26 -5.30 5.56
CA GLN A 6 -10.45 -4.83 6.27
C GLN A 6 -11.78 -5.11 5.54
N ASP A 7 -11.71 -5.36 4.24
CA ASP A 7 -12.87 -5.59 3.38
C ASP A 7 -13.20 -7.09 3.21
N PHE A 8 -12.46 -7.98 3.87
CA PHE A 8 -12.77 -9.41 3.90
C PHE A 8 -14.04 -9.65 4.73
N SER A 9 -14.83 -10.63 4.29
CA SER A 9 -16.01 -11.05 5.06
C SER A 9 -15.59 -11.70 6.39
N PRO A 10 -16.46 -11.71 7.42
CA PRO A 10 -16.18 -12.42 8.67
C PRO A 10 -15.76 -13.89 8.44
N ASN A 11 -16.42 -14.58 7.52
CA ASN A 11 -16.06 -15.96 7.18
C ASN A 11 -14.65 -16.10 6.59
N ASP A 12 -14.23 -15.16 5.74
CA ASP A 12 -12.86 -15.14 5.21
C ASP A 12 -11.86 -14.88 6.34
N VAL A 13 -12.18 -13.96 7.26
CA VAL A 13 -11.33 -13.64 8.42
C VAL A 13 -11.18 -14.88 9.32
N HIS A 14 -12.27 -15.57 9.66
CA HIS A 14 -12.22 -16.82 10.44
C HIS A 14 -11.38 -17.87 9.73
N HIS A 15 -11.59 -18.07 8.42
CA HIS A 15 -10.81 -19.01 7.63
C HIS A 15 -9.31 -18.68 7.66
N ILE A 16 -8.93 -17.41 7.46
CA ILE A 16 -7.54 -16.99 7.46
C ILE A 16 -6.89 -17.20 8.83
N ILE A 17 -7.57 -16.82 9.91
CA ILE A 17 -7.06 -16.99 11.27
C ILE A 17 -6.77 -18.46 11.57
N ASN A 18 -7.71 -19.35 11.28
CA ASN A 18 -7.58 -20.79 11.54
C ASN A 18 -6.55 -21.44 10.61
N HIS A 19 -6.60 -21.14 9.30
CA HIS A 19 -5.67 -21.72 8.33
C HIS A 19 -4.21 -21.27 8.55
N SER A 20 -4.00 -20.07 9.08
CA SER A 20 -2.68 -19.56 9.42
C SER A 20 -2.19 -19.97 10.82
N GLU A 21 -3.01 -20.71 11.58
CA GLU A 21 -2.71 -21.09 12.97
C GLU A 21 -2.35 -19.88 13.85
N SER A 22 -3.07 -18.76 13.64
CA SER A 22 -2.79 -17.50 14.34
C SER A 22 -3.14 -17.61 15.82
N VAL A 23 -2.19 -17.30 16.70
CA VAL A 23 -2.33 -17.40 18.15
C VAL A 23 -2.83 -16.10 18.78
N PHE A 24 -2.50 -14.97 18.17
CA PHE A 24 -2.92 -13.63 18.61
C PHE A 24 -3.55 -12.87 17.47
N LEU A 25 -4.60 -12.11 17.80
CA LEU A 25 -5.30 -11.24 16.86
C LEU A 25 -5.23 -9.79 17.34
N PHE A 26 -4.76 -8.89 16.47
CA PHE A 26 -4.86 -7.44 16.65
C PHE A 26 -5.91 -6.91 15.69
N VAL A 27 -6.98 -6.34 16.21
CA VAL A 27 -8.17 -6.01 15.42
C VAL A 27 -8.82 -4.70 15.90
N SER A 28 -9.49 -3.97 15.02
CA SER A 28 -10.33 -2.86 15.46
C SER A 28 -11.61 -3.38 16.13
N ASP A 29 -12.10 -2.66 17.15
CA ASP A 29 -13.32 -3.05 17.87
C ASP A 29 -14.50 -3.32 16.92
N ARG A 30 -14.67 -2.46 15.92
CA ARG A 30 -15.72 -2.60 14.91
C ARG A 30 -15.65 -3.92 14.13
N ILE A 31 -14.47 -4.39 13.80
CA ILE A 31 -14.31 -5.69 13.09
C ILE A 31 -14.54 -6.82 14.09
N TRP A 32 -13.99 -6.68 15.31
CA TRP A 32 -14.18 -7.67 16.35
C TRP A 32 -15.66 -7.96 16.62
N ASP A 33 -16.51 -6.93 16.69
CA ASP A 33 -17.95 -7.05 16.88
C ASP A 33 -18.66 -7.86 15.76
N THR A 34 -18.00 -8.13 14.64
CA THR A 34 -18.53 -8.93 13.53
C THR A 34 -18.02 -10.37 13.49
N LEU A 35 -17.06 -10.71 14.35
CA LEU A 35 -16.45 -12.04 14.41
C LEU A 35 -17.14 -12.90 15.48
N GLU A 36 -17.15 -14.20 15.24
CA GLU A 36 -17.69 -15.21 16.16
C GLU A 36 -16.52 -15.90 16.89
N GLU A 37 -16.50 -15.78 18.21
CA GLU A 37 -15.41 -16.29 19.06
C GLU A 37 -15.26 -17.81 18.94
N GLU A 38 -16.36 -18.53 18.77
CA GLU A 38 -16.39 -19.98 18.60
C GLU A 38 -15.73 -20.44 17.31
N MET A 39 -15.61 -19.55 16.32
CA MET A 39 -15.02 -19.86 15.02
C MET A 39 -13.49 -19.69 14.98
N ILE A 40 -12.85 -19.26 16.07
CA ILE A 40 -11.40 -18.98 16.15
C ILE A 40 -10.77 -19.67 17.37
N GLU A 41 -10.90 -21.01 17.42
CA GLU A 41 -10.60 -21.81 18.60
C GLU A 41 -9.15 -21.72 19.09
N ASP A 42 -8.16 -21.53 18.21
CA ASP A 42 -6.74 -21.51 18.55
C ASP A 42 -6.21 -20.14 18.99
N VAL A 43 -7.02 -19.08 18.85
CA VAL A 43 -6.62 -17.73 19.27
C VAL A 43 -6.63 -17.63 20.80
N ARG A 44 -5.45 -17.37 21.40
CA ARG A 44 -5.27 -17.22 22.84
C ARG A 44 -5.61 -15.84 23.36
N GLY A 45 -5.42 -14.81 22.52
CA GLY A 45 -5.71 -13.44 22.89
C GLY A 45 -6.05 -12.55 21.71
N VAL A 46 -7.01 -11.65 21.94
CA VAL A 46 -7.44 -10.64 20.98
C VAL A 46 -7.21 -9.26 21.58
N PHE A 47 -6.58 -8.38 20.82
CA PHE A 47 -6.19 -7.03 21.26
C PHE A 47 -6.81 -5.97 20.35
N SER A 48 -7.33 -4.91 20.97
CA SER A 48 -7.79 -3.73 20.23
C SER A 48 -6.61 -2.98 19.60
N LEU A 49 -6.72 -2.60 18.33
CA LEU A 49 -5.76 -1.71 17.68
C LEU A 49 -5.82 -0.26 18.19
N SER A 50 -6.88 0.11 18.93
CA SER A 50 -7.06 1.48 19.41
C SER A 50 -6.18 1.81 20.63
N ASP A 51 -6.05 0.86 21.56
CA ASP A 51 -5.39 1.07 22.87
C ASP A 51 -4.68 -0.18 23.40
N PHE A 52 -4.60 -1.22 22.58
CA PHE A 52 -4.00 -2.52 22.92
C PHE A 52 -4.64 -3.24 24.11
N ARG A 53 -5.84 -2.83 24.55
CA ARG A 53 -6.56 -3.59 25.57
C ARG A 53 -6.92 -4.98 25.08
N CYS A 54 -6.97 -5.93 25.98
CA CYS A 54 -7.44 -7.29 25.71
C CYS A 54 -8.96 -7.28 25.54
N LEU A 55 -9.43 -7.66 24.33
CA LEU A 55 -10.85 -7.81 24.00
C LEU A 55 -11.35 -9.19 24.36
N HIS A 56 -10.55 -10.21 24.13
CA HIS A 56 -10.85 -11.61 24.43
C HIS A 56 -9.58 -12.37 24.82
N GLN A 57 -9.70 -13.32 25.74
CA GLN A 57 -8.62 -14.24 26.12
C GLN A 57 -9.21 -15.60 26.53
N ARG A 58 -8.55 -16.65 26.11
CA ARG A 58 -9.03 -18.03 26.35
C ARG A 58 -8.61 -18.59 27.70
N ASP A 59 -7.41 -18.24 28.17
CA ASP A 59 -6.81 -18.83 29.38
C ASP A 59 -7.06 -17.97 30.63
N GLY A 60 -8.32 -17.73 31.00
CA GLY A 60 -8.68 -16.96 32.18
C GLY A 60 -8.21 -15.50 32.10
N GLU A 61 -7.69 -14.93 33.19
CA GLU A 61 -7.27 -13.51 33.26
C GLU A 61 -5.77 -13.28 33.03
N SER A 62 -5.04 -14.26 32.52
CA SER A 62 -3.56 -14.23 32.43
C SER A 62 -3.02 -13.05 31.62
N ILE A 63 -3.64 -12.75 30.45
CA ILE A 63 -3.23 -11.62 29.59
C ILE A 63 -3.55 -10.29 30.25
N GLN A 64 -4.74 -10.12 30.83
CA GLN A 64 -5.12 -8.90 31.54
C GLN A 64 -4.22 -8.62 32.75
N LYS A 65 -3.84 -9.66 33.50
CA LYS A 65 -2.86 -9.52 34.60
C LYS A 65 -1.49 -9.11 34.11
N LEU A 66 -1.07 -9.67 32.97
CA LEU A 66 0.20 -9.32 32.31
C LEU A 66 0.22 -7.84 31.88
N LEU A 67 -0.86 -7.37 31.24
CA LEU A 67 -0.98 -5.99 30.80
C LEU A 67 -1.01 -5.00 31.97
N LYS A 68 -1.73 -5.31 33.06
CA LYS A 68 -1.76 -4.48 34.26
C LYS A 68 -0.41 -4.33 34.95
N GLY A 69 0.44 -5.37 34.90
CA GLY A 69 1.79 -5.34 35.49
C GLY A 69 2.89 -4.89 34.53
N MET A 70 2.54 -4.46 33.30
CA MET A 70 3.55 -4.19 32.28
C MET A 70 4.38 -2.94 32.60
N ASP A 71 3.75 -1.87 33.09
CA ASP A 71 4.45 -0.64 33.47
C ASP A 71 5.42 -0.86 34.63
N GLU A 72 5.01 -1.67 35.63
CA GLU A 72 5.87 -2.04 36.76
C GLU A 72 7.09 -2.84 36.29
N LYS A 73 6.87 -3.83 35.41
CA LYS A 73 7.96 -4.64 34.84
C LYS A 73 8.89 -3.83 33.94
N MET A 74 8.34 -2.86 33.19
CA MET A 74 9.17 -1.94 32.40
C MET A 74 10.03 -1.06 33.31
N ALA A 75 9.46 -0.50 34.37
CA ALA A 75 10.20 0.29 35.32
C ALA A 75 11.26 -0.54 36.10
N GLU A 76 10.98 -1.79 36.42
CA GLU A 76 11.93 -2.72 37.02
C GLU A 76 13.09 -3.07 36.08
N LYS A 77 12.77 -3.37 34.81
CA LYS A 77 13.78 -3.73 33.78
C LYS A 77 14.63 -2.53 33.34
N TYR A 78 14.04 -1.35 33.29
CA TYR A 78 14.67 -0.12 32.83
C TYR A 78 14.50 1.02 33.86
N PRO A 79 15.21 0.95 35.00
CA PRO A 79 15.02 1.91 36.11
C PRO A 79 15.37 3.35 35.73
N ASP A 80 16.28 3.54 34.77
CA ASP A 80 16.71 4.86 34.26
C ASP A 80 15.89 5.28 33.02
N GLY A 81 14.82 4.54 32.68
CA GLY A 81 14.02 4.72 31.49
C GLY A 81 14.54 3.92 30.28
N PHE A 82 13.64 3.61 29.34
CA PHE A 82 13.98 2.89 28.10
C PHE A 82 14.53 3.86 27.05
N GLY A 83 15.74 3.62 26.57
CA GLY A 83 16.41 4.41 25.54
C GLY A 83 16.81 3.59 24.31
N LYS A 84 17.41 4.26 23.33
CA LYS A 84 17.84 3.60 22.09
C LYS A 84 18.95 2.55 22.31
N ASP A 85 19.72 2.67 23.37
CA ASP A 85 20.80 1.74 23.72
C ASP A 85 20.26 0.45 24.35
N ASP A 86 18.99 0.44 24.76
CA ASP A 86 18.27 -0.73 25.26
C ASP A 86 17.60 -1.55 24.15
N ILE A 87 17.68 -1.08 22.91
CA ILE A 87 17.07 -1.77 21.77
C ILE A 87 17.97 -2.91 21.32
N GLU A 88 17.53 -4.12 21.56
CA GLU A 88 18.15 -5.33 21.05
C GLU A 88 17.39 -5.81 19.80
N TYR A 89 18.09 -5.90 18.67
CA TYR A 89 17.53 -6.50 17.46
C TYR A 89 17.80 -8.00 17.45
N ALA A 90 16.75 -8.77 17.29
CA ALA A 90 16.90 -10.21 17.12
C ALA A 90 17.67 -10.52 15.82
N GLU A 91 18.59 -11.49 15.89
CA GLU A 91 19.15 -12.06 14.66
C GLU A 91 18.06 -12.78 13.88
N LEU A 92 17.76 -12.26 12.70
CA LEU A 92 16.70 -12.82 11.83
C LEU A 92 17.34 -13.66 10.73
N ASP A 93 16.84 -14.88 10.60
CA ASP A 93 17.08 -15.72 9.44
C ASP A 93 16.16 -15.25 8.31
N ASN A 94 16.73 -14.54 7.33
CA ASN A 94 15.97 -13.98 6.22
C ASN A 94 15.35 -15.03 5.29
N ASP A 95 15.75 -16.30 5.38
CA ASP A 95 15.14 -17.40 4.62
C ASP A 95 13.84 -17.90 5.27
N LYS A 96 13.57 -17.51 6.51
CA LYS A 96 12.30 -17.84 7.17
C LYS A 96 11.14 -17.03 6.64
N VAL A 97 9.97 -17.67 6.62
CA VAL A 97 8.69 -17.00 6.32
C VAL A 97 8.38 -15.99 7.43
N VAL A 98 8.25 -14.73 7.06
CA VAL A 98 7.94 -13.62 7.97
C VAL A 98 6.55 -13.05 7.74
N LEU A 99 5.98 -13.28 6.55
CA LEU A 99 4.69 -12.75 6.14
C LEU A 99 3.88 -13.81 5.40
N LEU A 100 2.63 -14.03 5.84
CA LEU A 100 1.61 -14.79 5.11
C LEU A 100 0.60 -13.80 4.55
N ASN A 101 0.59 -13.62 3.24
CA ASN A 101 -0.32 -12.68 2.58
C ASN A 101 -1.41 -13.45 1.83
N TYR A 102 -2.66 -13.29 2.26
CA TYR A 102 -3.77 -14.00 1.66
C TYR A 102 -4.30 -13.29 0.44
N THR A 103 -4.46 -14.03 -0.66
CA THR A 103 -5.04 -13.56 -1.90
C THR A 103 -6.37 -14.25 -2.17
N SER A 104 -7.31 -13.54 -2.80
CA SER A 104 -8.58 -14.16 -3.24
C SER A 104 -8.28 -15.22 -4.30
N GLY A 105 -8.40 -16.49 -3.92
CA GLY A 105 -8.18 -17.61 -4.84
C GLY A 105 -9.28 -17.70 -5.89
N THR A 106 -8.93 -18.08 -7.11
CA THR A 106 -9.88 -18.40 -8.20
C THR A 106 -10.73 -19.65 -7.91
N THR A 107 -10.37 -20.43 -6.88
CA THR A 107 -11.00 -21.70 -6.47
C THR A 107 -11.93 -21.58 -5.27
N GLY A 108 -12.28 -20.36 -4.82
CA GLY A 108 -13.25 -20.12 -3.74
C GLY A 108 -12.66 -19.92 -2.36
N PHE A 109 -11.43 -20.39 -2.06
CA PHE A 109 -10.76 -20.16 -0.79
C PHE A 109 -9.53 -19.26 -0.96
N SER A 110 -9.31 -18.38 0.01
CA SER A 110 -8.11 -17.54 0.06
C SER A 110 -6.86 -18.40 0.22
N LYS A 111 -5.82 -18.10 -0.57
CA LYS A 111 -4.51 -18.80 -0.51
C LYS A 111 -3.50 -17.96 0.22
N GLY A 112 -2.81 -18.54 1.21
CA GLY A 112 -1.73 -17.89 1.94
C GLY A 112 -0.42 -17.96 1.16
N VAL A 113 0.03 -16.83 0.66
CA VAL A 113 1.36 -16.69 0.03
C VAL A 113 2.40 -16.52 1.12
N MET A 114 3.38 -17.41 1.14
CA MET A 114 4.49 -17.40 2.10
C MET A 114 5.62 -16.50 1.57
N LEU A 115 5.89 -15.41 2.26
CA LEU A 115 6.98 -14.50 1.93
C LEU A 115 8.06 -14.56 3.00
N THR A 116 9.30 -14.78 2.57
CA THR A 116 10.48 -14.77 3.43
C THR A 116 11.00 -13.34 3.65
N GLY A 117 11.88 -13.16 4.63
CA GLY A 117 12.61 -11.91 4.81
C GLY A 117 13.33 -11.46 3.52
N ASN A 118 13.96 -12.39 2.82
CA ASN A 118 14.66 -12.13 1.55
C ASN A 118 13.70 -11.67 0.43
N ASN A 119 12.48 -12.20 0.33
CA ASN A 119 11.51 -11.75 -0.67
C ASN A 119 11.14 -10.27 -0.48
N LEU A 120 10.93 -9.86 0.77
CA LEU A 120 10.59 -8.47 1.09
C LEU A 120 11.82 -7.57 0.95
N ALA A 121 12.97 -7.97 1.47
CA ALA A 121 14.22 -7.22 1.39
C ALA A 121 14.66 -6.95 -0.05
N GLY A 122 14.53 -7.94 -0.94
CA GLY A 122 14.85 -7.79 -2.36
C GLY A 122 14.03 -6.68 -3.02
N ASN A 123 12.73 -6.62 -2.77
CA ASN A 123 11.87 -5.55 -3.29
C ASN A 123 12.21 -4.17 -2.69
N VAL A 124 12.54 -4.12 -1.40
CA VAL A 124 12.96 -2.88 -0.73
C VAL A 124 14.28 -2.37 -1.31
N MET A 125 15.28 -3.23 -1.42
CA MET A 125 16.58 -2.88 -2.01
C MET A 125 16.42 -2.38 -3.45
N TYR A 126 15.59 -3.03 -4.25
CA TYR A 126 15.31 -2.59 -5.61
C TYR A 126 14.63 -1.21 -5.64
N GLY A 127 13.64 -0.95 -4.76
CA GLY A 127 13.03 0.37 -4.64
C GLY A 127 14.02 1.47 -4.26
N ILE A 128 15.04 1.14 -3.43
CA ILE A 128 16.13 2.06 -3.08
C ILE A 128 17.05 2.30 -4.28
N GLU A 129 17.46 1.25 -5.00
CA GLU A 129 18.33 1.34 -6.17
C GLU A 129 17.70 2.13 -7.31
N LEU A 130 16.42 1.98 -7.54
CA LEU A 130 15.65 2.76 -8.50
C LEU A 130 15.51 4.24 -8.12
N GLY A 131 15.75 4.60 -6.85
CA GLY A 131 15.59 5.97 -6.40
C GLY A 131 14.16 6.50 -6.48
N VAL A 132 13.17 5.62 -6.29
CA VAL A 132 11.75 6.01 -6.36
C VAL A 132 11.37 7.00 -5.26
N LEU A 133 12.05 6.93 -4.10
CA LEU A 133 11.83 7.82 -2.95
C LEU A 133 13.15 8.07 -2.22
N TYR A 134 13.32 9.29 -1.66
CA TYR A 134 14.53 9.70 -0.96
C TYR A 134 14.24 10.15 0.47
N ARG A 135 15.32 10.21 1.28
CA ARG A 135 15.25 10.66 2.67
C ARG A 135 14.58 12.04 2.80
N GLY A 136 13.62 12.14 3.73
CA GLY A 136 12.88 13.37 4.00
C GLY A 136 11.79 13.72 2.99
N GLU A 137 11.64 12.94 1.92
CA GLU A 137 10.52 13.07 1.00
C GLU A 137 9.21 12.60 1.61
N ARG A 138 8.10 12.91 0.95
CA ARG A 138 6.75 12.66 1.44
C ARG A 138 6.02 11.69 0.53
N GLU A 139 5.29 10.80 1.14
CA GLU A 139 4.39 9.87 0.47
C GLU A 139 3.03 9.87 1.16
N LEU A 140 1.95 9.79 0.39
CA LEU A 140 0.59 9.61 0.90
C LEU A 140 0.17 8.16 0.69
N CYS A 141 0.05 7.43 1.79
CA CYS A 141 -0.45 6.06 1.78
C CYS A 141 -1.98 6.04 1.92
N PHE A 142 -2.66 5.59 0.88
CA PHE A 142 -4.11 5.41 0.84
C PHE A 142 -4.52 4.03 0.30
N LEU A 143 -3.54 3.20 -0.04
CA LEU A 143 -3.75 1.80 -0.37
C LEU A 143 -3.67 0.94 0.91
N PRO A 144 -4.38 -0.18 0.98
CA PRO A 144 -4.33 -1.06 2.15
C PRO A 144 -2.92 -1.64 2.35
N LEU A 145 -2.33 -1.43 3.53
CA LEU A 145 -1.00 -1.97 3.88
C LEU A 145 -0.98 -3.51 3.95
N ALA A 146 -2.14 -4.14 4.05
CA ALA A 146 -2.26 -5.60 4.00
C ALA A 146 -1.99 -6.18 2.59
N HIS A 147 -1.99 -5.36 1.53
CA HIS A 147 -1.54 -5.79 0.21
C HIS A 147 -0.02 -5.70 0.08
N ALA A 148 0.62 -6.71 -0.52
CA ALA A 148 2.07 -6.78 -0.73
C ALA A 148 2.63 -5.52 -1.42
N TYR A 149 1.94 -4.98 -2.42
CA TYR A 149 2.33 -3.76 -3.13
C TYR A 149 2.44 -2.55 -2.18
N SER A 150 1.42 -2.33 -1.37
CA SER A 150 1.43 -1.22 -0.41
C SER A 150 2.38 -1.49 0.76
N CYS A 151 2.45 -2.73 1.24
CA CYS A 151 3.41 -3.12 2.28
C CYS A 151 4.84 -2.80 1.87
N ALA A 152 5.27 -3.22 0.68
CA ALA A 152 6.62 -2.99 0.20
C ALA A 152 6.89 -1.50 -0.06
N PHE A 153 6.03 -0.83 -0.84
CA PHE A 153 6.35 0.48 -1.40
C PHE A 153 5.73 1.68 -0.68
N ASN A 154 4.61 1.52 0.09
CA ASN A 154 4.10 2.59 0.97
C ASN A 154 4.59 2.48 2.43
N PHE A 155 5.27 1.39 2.81
CA PHE A 155 5.71 1.19 4.18
C PHE A 155 7.20 0.84 4.28
N LEU A 156 7.63 -0.30 3.72
CA LEU A 156 9.00 -0.77 3.92
C LEU A 156 10.06 0.10 3.22
N VAL A 157 9.86 0.48 1.94
CA VAL A 157 10.78 1.36 1.22
C VAL A 157 10.87 2.74 1.87
N PRO A 158 9.76 3.46 2.16
CA PRO A 158 9.82 4.73 2.87
C PRO A 158 10.55 4.67 4.21
N MET A 159 10.31 3.61 5.01
CA MET A 159 11.03 3.41 6.27
C MET A 159 12.53 3.23 6.05
N ALA A 160 12.92 2.40 5.07
CA ALA A 160 14.32 2.12 4.78
C ALA A 160 15.10 3.35 4.32
N VAL A 161 14.48 4.25 3.54
CA VAL A 161 15.13 5.49 3.07
C VAL A 161 14.99 6.66 4.05
N GLY A 162 14.13 6.56 5.06
CA GLY A 162 13.83 7.65 5.99
C GLY A 162 12.95 8.75 5.40
N ALA A 163 11.93 8.36 4.65
CA ALA A 163 10.90 9.24 4.12
C ALA A 163 9.72 9.41 5.11
N HIS A 164 8.87 10.42 4.86
CA HIS A 164 7.67 10.67 5.66
C HIS A 164 6.46 10.04 5.01
N VAL A 165 5.80 9.10 5.69
CA VAL A 165 4.56 8.46 5.25
C VAL A 165 3.37 9.11 5.96
N TYR A 166 2.41 9.61 5.18
CA TYR A 166 1.15 10.15 5.65
C TYR A 166 0.05 9.14 5.40
N LEU A 167 -0.54 8.60 6.46
CA LEU A 167 -1.65 7.64 6.35
C LEU A 167 -2.97 8.38 6.16
N LEU A 168 -3.74 8.05 5.13
CA LEU A 168 -5.01 8.74 4.83
C LEU A 168 -6.06 8.56 5.93
N GLY A 169 -6.13 7.41 6.58
CA GLY A 169 -7.07 7.10 7.67
C GLY A 169 -8.56 7.19 7.29
N LYS A 170 -8.89 7.29 6.01
CA LYS A 170 -10.25 7.40 5.47
C LYS A 170 -10.38 6.58 4.19
N VAL A 171 -11.61 6.14 3.89
CA VAL A 171 -11.90 5.48 2.61
C VAL A 171 -11.59 6.45 1.45
N PRO A 172 -10.71 6.05 0.51
CA PRO A 172 -10.27 6.93 -0.56
C PRO A 172 -11.40 7.20 -1.56
N SER A 173 -11.78 8.46 -1.68
CA SER A 173 -12.63 8.95 -2.77
C SER A 173 -11.90 10.03 -3.54
N PRO A 174 -12.20 10.32 -4.82
CA PRO A 174 -11.50 11.36 -5.56
C PRO A 174 -11.46 12.72 -4.85
N LYS A 175 -12.52 13.10 -4.15
CA LYS A 175 -12.57 14.37 -3.40
C LYS A 175 -11.63 14.35 -2.19
N ILE A 176 -11.61 13.25 -1.44
CA ILE A 176 -10.75 13.10 -0.26
C ILE A 176 -9.29 13.03 -0.68
N LEU A 177 -8.98 12.26 -1.74
CA LEU A 177 -7.62 12.13 -2.24
C LEU A 177 -7.05 13.44 -2.76
N LEU A 178 -7.81 14.19 -3.57
CA LEU A 178 -7.34 15.47 -4.11
C LEU A 178 -7.03 16.48 -2.99
N LYS A 179 -7.87 16.50 -1.93
CA LYS A 179 -7.59 17.33 -0.75
C LYS A 179 -6.32 16.87 -0.02
N ALA A 180 -6.14 15.57 0.18
CA ALA A 180 -4.96 15.02 0.83
C ALA A 180 -3.67 15.25 0.01
N PHE A 181 -3.74 15.15 -1.32
CA PHE A 181 -2.61 15.50 -2.19
C PHE A 181 -2.22 16.98 -2.08
N GLU A 182 -3.20 17.89 -2.02
CA GLU A 182 -2.96 19.32 -1.82
C GLU A 182 -2.26 19.60 -0.49
N GLU A 183 -2.67 18.92 0.58
CA GLU A 183 -2.10 19.08 1.93
C GLU A 183 -0.72 18.46 2.06
N VAL A 184 -0.54 17.22 1.62
CA VAL A 184 0.70 16.44 1.76
C VAL A 184 1.75 16.84 0.73
N LYS A 185 1.34 17.09 -0.51
CA LYS A 185 2.23 17.33 -1.66
C LYS A 185 3.28 16.23 -1.78
N PRO A 186 2.88 14.98 -2.06
CA PRO A 186 3.79 13.85 -2.10
C PRO A 186 4.84 13.98 -3.20
N ASN A 187 5.98 13.33 -3.01
CA ASN A 187 7.05 13.24 -4.01
C ASN A 187 6.92 12.02 -4.91
N LEU A 188 6.28 10.97 -4.40
CA LEU A 188 5.90 9.76 -5.11
C LEU A 188 4.43 9.47 -4.84
N ILE A 189 3.71 8.95 -5.84
CA ILE A 189 2.32 8.52 -5.69
C ILE A 189 2.18 7.09 -6.19
N LEU A 190 1.80 6.18 -5.29
CA LEU A 190 1.44 4.82 -5.62
C LEU A 190 -0.07 4.69 -5.70
N THR A 191 -0.58 4.11 -6.77
CA THR A 191 -2.02 4.00 -6.98
C THR A 191 -2.41 2.74 -7.74
N VAL A 192 -3.72 2.53 -7.84
CA VAL A 192 -4.31 1.48 -8.67
C VAL A 192 -5.12 2.11 -9.81
N PRO A 193 -5.31 1.40 -10.95
CA PRO A 193 -6.00 1.93 -12.13
C PRO A 193 -7.34 2.57 -11.81
N LEU A 194 -8.16 1.91 -11.00
CA LEU A 194 -9.50 2.35 -10.65
C LEU A 194 -9.55 3.79 -10.10
N ILE A 195 -8.58 4.19 -9.30
CA ILE A 195 -8.53 5.53 -8.69
C ILE A 195 -8.19 6.58 -9.75
N LEU A 196 -7.15 6.31 -10.56
CA LEU A 196 -6.71 7.22 -11.60
C LEU A 196 -7.78 7.38 -12.70
N GLU A 197 -8.45 6.29 -13.08
CA GLU A 197 -9.58 6.29 -14.00
C GLU A 197 -10.79 7.08 -13.47
N LYS A 198 -11.10 6.96 -12.18
CA LYS A 198 -12.17 7.75 -11.56
C LYS A 198 -11.85 9.25 -11.57
N ILE A 199 -10.59 9.61 -11.33
CA ILE A 199 -10.13 11.01 -11.42
C ILE A 199 -10.21 11.50 -12.87
N TYR A 200 -9.75 10.71 -13.85
CA TYR A 200 -9.88 11.00 -15.27
C TYR A 200 -11.33 11.25 -15.67
N LYS A 201 -12.23 10.30 -15.35
CA LYS A 201 -13.66 10.41 -15.67
C LYS A 201 -14.32 11.62 -15.03
N LYS A 202 -13.91 12.01 -13.83
CA LYS A 202 -14.52 13.13 -13.10
C LYS A 202 -13.96 14.48 -13.50
N MET A 203 -12.67 14.60 -13.75
CA MET A 203 -12.01 15.89 -13.97
C MET A 203 -11.75 16.21 -15.45
N ILE A 204 -11.45 15.21 -16.25
CA ILE A 204 -10.93 15.38 -17.61
C ILE A 204 -12.00 15.12 -18.65
N LEU A 205 -12.63 13.97 -18.61
CA LEU A 205 -13.61 13.55 -19.62
C LEU A 205 -14.74 14.57 -19.86
N PRO A 206 -15.35 15.22 -18.84
CA PRO A 206 -16.37 16.22 -19.05
C PRO A 206 -15.89 17.46 -19.82
N GLN A 207 -14.59 17.79 -19.72
CA GLN A 207 -13.99 18.91 -20.44
C GLN A 207 -13.72 18.52 -21.89
N LEU A 208 -13.18 17.34 -22.15
CA LEU A 208 -12.91 16.82 -23.48
C LEU A 208 -14.18 16.58 -24.30
N SER A 209 -15.29 16.25 -23.64
CA SER A 209 -16.56 15.94 -24.29
C SER A 209 -17.27 17.17 -24.88
N LYS A 210 -16.87 18.41 -24.50
CA LYS A 210 -17.46 19.66 -25.00
C LYS A 210 -17.18 19.83 -26.50
N THR A 211 -18.16 20.18 -27.31
CA THR A 211 -18.01 20.41 -28.75
C THR A 211 -16.92 21.43 -29.06
N THR A 212 -16.86 22.53 -28.32
CA THR A 212 -15.82 23.55 -28.47
C THR A 212 -14.42 23.00 -28.23
N MET A 213 -14.25 22.11 -27.25
CA MET A 213 -12.98 21.46 -26.96
C MET A 213 -12.58 20.49 -28.06
N LYS A 214 -13.52 19.68 -28.57
CA LYS A 214 -13.27 18.76 -29.69
C LYS A 214 -12.81 19.50 -30.95
N VAL A 215 -13.43 20.64 -31.27
CA VAL A 215 -13.00 21.49 -32.38
C VAL A 215 -11.61 22.08 -32.13
N ALA A 216 -11.36 22.60 -30.95
CA ALA A 216 -10.07 23.20 -30.60
C ALA A 216 -8.91 22.18 -30.64
N LEU A 217 -9.16 20.94 -30.27
CA LEU A 217 -8.16 19.85 -30.30
C LEU A 217 -7.80 19.38 -31.72
N ASN A 218 -8.58 19.77 -32.74
CA ASN A 218 -8.26 19.52 -34.16
C ASN A 218 -7.47 20.65 -34.81
N ILE A 219 -7.19 21.74 -34.10
CA ILE A 219 -6.41 22.88 -34.63
C ILE A 219 -4.94 22.67 -34.24
N PRO A 220 -4.01 22.55 -35.22
CA PRO A 220 -2.58 22.40 -34.94
C PRO A 220 -2.04 23.53 -34.03
N LEU A 221 -1.11 23.23 -33.14
CA LEU A 221 -0.53 24.10 -32.11
C LEU A 221 -1.48 24.51 -30.97
N LEU A 222 -2.80 24.52 -31.18
CA LEU A 222 -3.77 24.79 -30.13
C LEU A 222 -3.97 23.53 -29.26
N ASP A 223 -3.98 22.35 -29.87
CA ASP A 223 -4.06 21.07 -29.20
C ASP A 223 -2.92 20.88 -28.18
N SER A 224 -1.69 21.18 -28.55
CA SER A 224 -0.52 21.03 -27.68
C SER A 224 -0.59 21.98 -26.46
N ARG A 225 -1.09 23.22 -26.66
CA ARG A 225 -1.32 24.16 -25.55
C ARG A 225 -2.42 23.68 -24.62
N ILE A 226 -3.51 23.15 -25.17
CA ILE A 226 -4.63 22.57 -24.38
C ILE A 226 -4.14 21.38 -23.57
N TYR A 227 -3.41 20.45 -24.18
CA TYR A 227 -2.85 19.30 -23.47
C TYR A 227 -1.87 19.71 -22.36
N ALA A 228 -1.03 20.71 -22.60
CA ALA A 228 -0.14 21.25 -21.57
C ALA A 228 -0.90 21.87 -20.39
N GLN A 229 -2.01 22.57 -20.66
CA GLN A 229 -2.88 23.12 -19.61
C GLN A 229 -3.59 22.03 -18.81
N ILE A 230 -4.09 20.99 -19.49
CA ILE A 230 -4.73 19.82 -18.82
C ILE A 230 -3.70 19.12 -17.95
N ARG A 231 -2.51 18.84 -18.48
CA ARG A 231 -1.40 18.24 -17.70
C ARG A 231 -1.10 19.07 -16.46
N LYS A 232 -0.92 20.40 -16.61
CA LYS A 232 -0.61 21.29 -15.49
C LYS A 232 -1.69 21.21 -14.41
N LYS A 233 -2.97 21.33 -14.78
CA LYS A 233 -4.08 21.20 -13.83
C LYS A 233 -4.12 19.87 -13.11
N LEU A 234 -3.81 18.77 -13.82
CA LEU A 234 -3.79 17.45 -13.24
C LEU A 234 -2.60 17.29 -12.27
N VAL A 235 -1.41 17.75 -12.66
CA VAL A 235 -0.23 17.77 -11.80
C VAL A 235 -0.48 18.60 -10.54
N ASP A 236 -1.04 19.81 -10.69
CA ASP A 236 -1.39 20.68 -9.55
C ASP A 236 -2.39 19.99 -8.61
N ALA A 237 -3.40 19.29 -9.16
CA ALA A 237 -4.41 18.57 -8.38
C ALA A 237 -3.83 17.37 -7.57
N PHE A 238 -2.72 16.81 -8.02
CA PHE A 238 -1.96 15.79 -7.31
C PHE A 238 -0.87 16.35 -6.37
N GLY A 239 -0.95 17.67 -6.06
CA GLY A 239 -0.05 18.34 -5.12
C GLY A 239 1.17 19.02 -5.77
N GLY A 240 1.41 18.83 -7.06
CA GLY A 240 2.37 19.56 -7.88
C GLY A 240 3.87 19.27 -7.62
N ARG A 241 4.19 18.31 -6.75
CA ARG A 241 5.59 18.01 -6.36
C ARG A 241 6.07 16.61 -6.70
N PHE A 242 5.17 15.72 -7.05
CA PHE A 242 5.55 14.33 -7.36
C PHE A 242 6.37 14.24 -8.64
N ARG A 243 7.31 13.31 -8.66
CA ARG A 243 8.09 12.99 -9.85
C ARG A 243 7.34 12.06 -10.78
N GLU A 244 6.63 11.10 -10.20
CA GLU A 244 5.84 10.13 -10.96
C GLU A 244 4.69 9.54 -10.15
N VAL A 245 3.73 9.00 -10.88
CA VAL A 245 2.64 8.17 -10.37
C VAL A 245 2.88 6.74 -10.84
N ILE A 246 3.11 5.82 -9.92
CA ILE A 246 3.25 4.39 -10.23
C ILE A 246 1.88 3.73 -10.10
N VAL A 247 1.43 3.12 -11.16
CA VAL A 247 0.14 2.41 -11.23
C VAL A 247 0.40 0.90 -11.23
N GLY A 248 -0.18 0.19 -10.28
CA GLY A 248 -0.01 -1.26 -10.15
C GLY A 248 -1.29 -1.97 -9.73
N GLY A 249 -1.23 -3.30 -9.66
CA GLY A 249 -2.28 -4.16 -9.11
C GLY A 249 -3.38 -4.60 -10.08
N ALA A 250 -3.56 -3.95 -11.22
CA ALA A 250 -4.49 -4.37 -12.28
C ALA A 250 -4.14 -3.70 -13.62
N ALA A 251 -4.71 -4.23 -14.71
CA ALA A 251 -4.60 -3.59 -16.03
C ALA A 251 -5.34 -2.26 -16.04
N MET A 252 -4.72 -1.23 -16.59
CA MET A 252 -5.31 0.10 -16.75
C MET A 252 -6.07 0.22 -18.06
N ASN A 253 -7.17 0.98 -18.06
CA ASN A 253 -7.96 1.24 -19.27
C ASN A 253 -7.09 1.91 -20.34
N GLU A 254 -7.11 1.36 -21.55
CA GLU A 254 -6.26 1.79 -22.66
C GLU A 254 -6.52 3.25 -23.09
N GLU A 255 -7.80 3.69 -23.12
CA GLU A 255 -8.15 5.08 -23.44
C GLU A 255 -7.49 6.06 -22.45
N VAL A 256 -7.55 5.73 -21.15
CA VAL A 256 -6.97 6.56 -20.09
C VAL A 256 -5.44 6.56 -20.19
N THR A 257 -4.84 5.40 -20.39
CA THR A 257 -3.39 5.24 -20.58
C THR A 257 -2.88 6.08 -21.74
N ASN A 258 -3.51 5.93 -22.92
CA ASN A 258 -3.14 6.66 -24.12
C ASN A 258 -3.33 8.18 -23.97
N PHE A 259 -4.39 8.59 -23.26
CA PHE A 259 -4.61 10.01 -22.99
C PHE A 259 -3.55 10.58 -22.05
N LEU A 260 -3.25 9.93 -20.92
CA LEU A 260 -2.23 10.38 -19.98
C LEU A 260 -0.84 10.43 -20.61
N TYR A 261 -0.51 9.46 -21.44
CA TYR A 261 0.73 9.45 -22.23
C TYR A 261 0.78 10.63 -23.21
N LYS A 262 -0.32 10.86 -23.95
CA LYS A 262 -0.42 11.96 -24.92
C LYS A 262 -0.21 13.34 -24.28
N ILE A 263 -0.75 13.58 -23.11
CA ILE A 263 -0.55 14.83 -22.38
C ILE A 263 0.79 14.88 -21.63
N LYS A 264 1.61 13.84 -21.71
CA LYS A 264 2.89 13.68 -20.99
C LYS A 264 2.70 13.85 -19.47
N PHE A 265 1.64 13.25 -18.91
CA PHE A 265 1.48 13.15 -17.45
C PHE A 265 2.54 12.21 -16.91
N PRO A 266 3.25 12.55 -15.80
CA PRO A 266 4.33 11.71 -15.30
C PRO A 266 3.76 10.47 -14.56
N PHE A 267 3.52 9.40 -15.31
CA PHE A 267 3.06 8.11 -14.77
C PHE A 267 3.76 6.95 -15.43
N THR A 268 3.77 5.83 -14.74
CA THR A 268 4.24 4.55 -15.26
C THR A 268 3.34 3.43 -14.76
N ILE A 269 3.41 2.27 -15.41
CA ILE A 269 2.68 1.07 -15.00
C ILE A 269 3.71 0.01 -14.63
N GLY A 270 3.67 -0.44 -13.37
CA GLY A 270 4.44 -1.58 -12.89
C GLY A 270 3.59 -2.84 -12.86
N TYR A 271 4.22 -3.99 -13.05
CA TYR A 271 3.60 -5.29 -12.93
C TYR A 271 4.20 -6.09 -11.78
N GLY A 272 3.33 -6.78 -11.07
CA GLY A 272 3.73 -7.62 -9.96
C GLY A 272 2.61 -8.54 -9.49
N MET A 273 2.96 -9.44 -8.60
CA MET A 273 2.03 -10.35 -7.94
C MET A 273 2.53 -10.65 -6.53
N THR A 274 1.64 -11.02 -5.63
CA THR A 274 1.97 -11.25 -4.22
C THR A 274 3.08 -12.29 -4.07
N GLU A 275 3.07 -13.35 -4.88
CA GLU A 275 4.04 -14.44 -4.89
C GLU A 275 5.47 -13.99 -5.25
N CYS A 276 5.63 -12.80 -5.81
CA CYS A 276 6.92 -12.24 -6.20
C CYS A 276 7.44 -11.16 -5.23
N GLY A 277 6.71 -10.87 -4.18
CA GLY A 277 7.10 -10.05 -3.07
C GLY A 277 7.12 -8.52 -3.15
N PRO A 278 6.38 -7.77 -4.03
CA PRO A 278 5.50 -8.16 -5.13
C PRO A 278 6.00 -7.85 -6.55
N LEU A 279 7.01 -6.99 -6.76
CA LEU A 279 7.35 -6.37 -8.04
C LEU A 279 8.07 -7.34 -8.98
N ILE A 280 7.66 -7.36 -10.25
CA ILE A 280 8.26 -8.15 -11.32
C ILE A 280 8.90 -7.25 -12.37
N SER A 281 8.20 -6.20 -12.79
CA SER A 281 8.70 -5.29 -13.83
C SER A 281 8.28 -3.86 -13.58
N TYR A 282 9.13 -2.94 -14.01
CA TYR A 282 8.95 -1.51 -13.84
C TYR A 282 9.94 -0.75 -14.73
N ASP A 283 9.54 0.40 -15.25
CA ASP A 283 10.39 1.45 -15.80
C ASP A 283 9.96 2.80 -15.23
N HIS A 284 10.87 3.75 -15.14
CA HIS A 284 10.52 5.13 -14.80
C HIS A 284 9.60 5.76 -15.85
N ASN A 285 8.87 6.80 -15.47
CA ASN A 285 7.85 7.43 -16.33
C ASN A 285 8.41 8.03 -17.61
N ASP A 286 9.67 8.41 -17.67
CA ASP A 286 10.37 8.92 -18.86
C ASP A 286 10.79 7.81 -19.84
N GLU A 287 10.87 6.57 -19.38
CA GLU A 287 11.13 5.37 -20.19
C GLU A 287 9.84 4.58 -20.50
N TYR A 288 8.71 4.98 -19.92
CA TYR A 288 7.45 4.28 -20.07
C TYR A 288 6.95 4.24 -21.51
N VAL A 289 6.59 3.06 -21.98
CA VAL A 289 5.99 2.80 -23.30
C VAL A 289 4.56 2.30 -23.12
N PRO A 290 3.55 2.91 -23.77
CA PRO A 290 2.17 2.42 -23.71
C PRO A 290 2.02 0.96 -24.11
N GLY A 291 1.29 0.20 -23.29
CA GLY A 291 1.13 -1.25 -23.48
C GLY A 291 2.23 -2.10 -22.85
N SER A 292 3.26 -1.47 -22.28
CA SER A 292 4.30 -2.13 -21.47
C SER A 292 4.00 -2.00 -19.98
N CYS A 293 4.56 -2.92 -19.18
CA CYS A 293 4.65 -2.83 -17.73
C CYS A 293 6.09 -2.65 -17.25
N GLY A 294 6.97 -2.21 -18.13
CA GLY A 294 8.39 -2.02 -17.85
C GLY A 294 9.25 -3.27 -18.04
N GLN A 295 10.54 -3.09 -17.82
CA GLN A 295 11.52 -4.14 -17.89
C GLN A 295 11.48 -5.03 -16.65
N ILE A 296 11.78 -6.32 -16.83
CA ILE A 296 11.91 -7.27 -15.72
C ILE A 296 13.08 -6.83 -14.82
N LEU A 297 12.89 -6.94 -13.53
CA LEU A 297 13.89 -6.57 -12.51
C LEU A 297 15.17 -7.36 -12.70
N LYS A 298 16.25 -6.69 -13.11
CA LYS A 298 17.57 -7.29 -13.34
C LYS A 298 18.18 -7.76 -12.01
N GLY A 299 18.66 -9.01 -11.96
CA GLY A 299 19.33 -9.58 -10.80
C GLY A 299 18.43 -10.11 -9.69
N ILE A 300 17.14 -9.79 -9.71
CA ILE A 300 16.15 -10.26 -8.71
C ILE A 300 15.31 -11.40 -9.28
N MET A 301 14.96 -11.33 -10.56
CA MET A 301 14.25 -12.39 -11.26
C MET A 301 15.10 -13.08 -12.29
N LYS A 302 15.08 -14.43 -12.26
CA LYS A 302 15.57 -15.27 -13.34
C LYS A 302 14.37 -15.69 -14.16
N VAL A 303 14.38 -15.38 -15.44
CA VAL A 303 13.43 -15.86 -16.43
C VAL A 303 13.93 -17.20 -16.99
#